data_fefad8858ff8e7a761aff5e45de59354
#
_entry.id   fefad8858ff8e7a761aff5e45de59354
#
_cell.length_a   1.000
_cell.length_b   1.000
_cell.length_c   1.000
_cell.angle_alpha   90.00
_cell.angle_beta   90.00
_cell.angle_gamma   90.00
#
_symmetry.space_group_name_H-M   'P 1'
#
loop_
_entity.id
_entity.type
_entity.pdbx_description
1 polymer ?
#
loop_
_entity_poly.entity_id
_entity_poly.type
_entity_poly.pdbx_seq_one_letter_code
_entity_poly.pdbx_strand_id
1 'polypeptide(L)'
;MFVDTHCHLYKEYYDDIKEVIQNSKSNGIIKFINAGCDKNTNEEVLSIKNDSVYAVIGYHPEFANDITEEDFSLLEKKLNNSNVIGLGEIGLDYHYDGFNKEKQITVFEKQLSLAEKYNLPVVVHSRDAGYDTINILKKYKVTGVIHSFSGSLEMAKEYIKLGFYLGVNGVITFKNCKLIEVYKKIGIQNILFETDSPYLSPVPFRGKINFPGNIKYICLLYTSPSPRDT
;
A
#
# COMPACT_ATOMS: atom_id res chain seq x y z
N MET A 1 15.95 -0.49 -12.77
CA MET A 1 14.95 0.58 -12.57
C MET A 1 13.82 0.01 -11.75
N PHE A 2 13.33 0.76 -10.75
CA PHE A 2 12.31 0.30 -9.81
C PHE A 2 11.13 1.27 -9.79
N VAL A 3 9.95 0.76 -9.43
CA VAL A 3 8.79 1.55 -9.03
C VAL A 3 8.50 1.20 -7.58
N ASP A 4 8.37 2.21 -6.73
CA ASP A 4 7.86 2.01 -5.37
C ASP A 4 6.34 2.14 -5.41
N THR A 5 5.64 1.02 -5.24
CA THR A 5 4.18 0.99 -5.41
C THR A 5 3.40 1.40 -4.18
N HIS A 6 4.08 1.64 -3.05
CA HIS A 6 3.46 2.18 -1.84
C HIS A 6 4.50 2.82 -0.92
N CYS A 7 4.37 4.12 -0.71
CA CYS A 7 5.17 4.90 0.24
C CYS A 7 4.35 6.08 0.79
N HIS A 8 4.82 6.68 1.89
CA HIS A 8 4.25 7.85 2.54
C HIS A 8 5.28 8.98 2.62
N LEU A 9 5.31 9.80 1.59
CA LEU A 9 6.21 10.96 1.51
C LEU A 9 5.60 12.15 2.25
N TYR A 10 5.60 12.10 3.60
CA TYR A 10 5.00 13.11 4.46
C TYR A 10 6.06 13.96 5.15
N LYS A 11 5.77 15.25 5.32
CA LYS A 11 6.64 16.20 6.04
C LYS A 11 6.86 15.86 7.50
N GLU A 12 5.95 15.08 8.08
CA GLU A 12 6.10 14.57 9.44
C GLU A 12 7.35 13.69 9.60
N TYR A 13 7.73 12.96 8.52
CA TYR A 13 8.82 11.98 8.58
C TYR A 13 10.09 12.43 7.87
N TYR A 14 9.99 13.39 6.95
CA TYR A 14 11.11 13.83 6.12
C TYR A 14 11.21 15.35 6.09
N ASP A 15 12.35 15.88 6.49
CA ASP A 15 12.63 17.32 6.48
C ASP A 15 12.54 17.92 5.07
N ASP A 16 13.03 17.19 4.06
CA ASP A 16 12.96 17.57 2.65
C ASP A 16 12.53 16.41 1.74
N ILE A 17 11.25 16.40 1.37
CA ILE A 17 10.66 15.39 0.46
C ILE A 17 11.33 15.43 -0.94
N LYS A 18 11.76 16.62 -1.42
CA LYS A 18 12.43 16.73 -2.73
C LYS A 18 13.78 16.03 -2.71
N GLU A 19 14.51 16.18 -1.61
CA GLU A 19 15.76 15.46 -1.41
C GLU A 19 15.55 13.95 -1.34
N VAL A 20 14.53 13.48 -0.61
CA VAL A 20 14.16 12.06 -0.55
C VAL A 20 13.87 11.49 -1.94
N ILE A 21 13.07 12.20 -2.75
CA ILE A 21 12.76 11.80 -4.12
C ILE A 21 14.05 11.75 -4.97
N GLN A 22 14.89 12.77 -4.91
CA GLN A 22 16.13 12.84 -5.69
C GLN A 22 17.11 11.72 -5.31
N ASN A 23 17.31 11.49 -4.02
CA ASN A 23 18.16 10.42 -3.52
C ASN A 23 17.62 9.04 -3.90
N SER A 24 16.31 8.87 -3.88
CA SER A 24 15.68 7.61 -4.30
C SER A 24 15.83 7.38 -5.81
N LYS A 25 15.70 8.44 -6.63
CA LYS A 25 15.98 8.36 -8.09
C LYS A 25 17.43 7.97 -8.37
N SER A 26 18.38 8.51 -7.62
CA SER A 26 19.79 8.12 -7.72
C SER A 26 20.05 6.66 -7.36
N ASN A 27 19.14 6.04 -6.59
CA ASN A 27 19.11 4.61 -6.29
C ASN A 27 18.29 3.78 -7.28
N GLY A 28 17.85 4.36 -8.40
CA GLY A 28 17.21 3.65 -9.51
C GLY A 28 15.69 3.63 -9.50
N ILE A 29 15.03 4.39 -8.59
CA ILE A 29 13.56 4.53 -8.63
C ILE A 29 13.18 5.51 -9.74
N ILE A 30 12.19 5.11 -10.54
CA ILE A 30 11.68 5.95 -11.63
C ILE A 30 10.29 6.51 -11.34
N LYS A 31 9.49 5.84 -10.50
CA LYS A 31 8.14 6.23 -10.13
C LYS A 31 7.85 5.88 -8.67
N PHE A 32 7.00 6.70 -8.06
CA PHE A 32 6.53 6.57 -6.68
C PHE A 32 5.01 6.61 -6.67
N ILE A 33 4.37 5.71 -5.95
CA ILE A 33 2.95 5.79 -5.61
C ILE A 33 2.86 6.21 -4.14
N ASN A 34 2.50 7.47 -3.93
CA ASN A 34 2.44 8.09 -2.61
C ASN A 34 1.01 7.99 -2.09
N ALA A 35 0.82 7.31 -0.96
CA ALA A 35 -0.49 7.04 -0.40
C ALA A 35 -0.87 8.07 0.66
N GLY A 36 -2.09 8.61 0.56
CA GLY A 36 -2.74 9.36 1.63
C GLY A 36 -3.58 8.42 2.51
N CYS A 37 -3.75 8.76 3.79
CA CYS A 37 -4.44 7.93 4.77
C CYS A 37 -5.59 8.64 5.46
N ASP A 38 -5.59 9.98 5.46
CA ASP A 38 -6.58 10.84 6.09
C ASP A 38 -6.79 12.14 5.31
N LYS A 39 -7.59 13.04 5.87
CA LYS A 39 -7.89 14.34 5.24
C LYS A 39 -6.63 15.16 4.95
N ASN A 40 -5.71 15.22 5.91
CA ASN A 40 -4.51 16.05 5.85
C ASN A 40 -3.47 15.43 4.92
N THR A 41 -3.21 14.16 5.06
CA THR A 41 -2.24 13.45 4.22
C THR A 41 -2.72 13.33 2.77
N ASN A 42 -4.02 13.23 2.51
CA ASN A 42 -4.58 13.33 1.16
C ASN A 42 -4.26 14.68 0.49
N GLU A 43 -4.36 15.81 1.22
CA GLU A 43 -3.94 17.12 0.68
C GLU A 43 -2.43 17.18 0.48
N GLU A 44 -1.67 16.62 1.42
CA GLU A 44 -0.22 16.64 1.35
C GLU A 44 0.30 15.89 0.13
N VAL A 45 -0.18 14.66 -0.13
CA VAL A 45 0.25 13.87 -1.31
C VAL A 45 -0.13 14.56 -2.62
N LEU A 46 -1.29 15.22 -2.68
CA LEU A 46 -1.73 15.97 -3.85
C LEU A 46 -0.92 17.27 -4.07
N SER A 47 -0.28 17.78 -3.04
CA SER A 47 0.54 19.00 -3.12
C SER A 47 1.91 18.76 -3.78
N ILE A 48 2.37 17.51 -3.84
CA ILE A 48 3.69 17.16 -4.41
C ILE A 48 3.63 17.28 -5.93
N LYS A 49 4.29 18.29 -6.47
CA LYS A 49 4.39 18.54 -7.93
C LYS A 49 5.68 17.91 -8.46
N ASN A 50 5.61 16.66 -8.87
CA ASN A 50 6.73 15.90 -9.44
C ASN A 50 6.21 14.82 -10.39
N ASP A 51 6.63 14.83 -11.65
CA ASP A 51 6.17 13.91 -12.71
C ASP A 51 6.46 12.43 -12.45
N SER A 52 7.26 12.14 -11.43
CA SER A 52 7.56 10.77 -11.02
C SER A 52 6.71 10.31 -9.84
N VAL A 53 5.91 11.20 -9.22
CA VAL A 53 5.11 10.90 -8.03
C VAL A 53 3.64 10.93 -8.40
N TYR A 54 2.99 9.81 -8.23
CA TYR A 54 1.54 9.65 -8.36
C TYR A 54 0.92 9.51 -6.98
N ALA A 55 -0.34 9.87 -6.85
CA ALA A 55 -1.08 9.79 -5.60
C ALA A 55 -2.14 8.69 -5.65
N VAL A 56 -2.31 7.99 -4.54
CA VAL A 56 -3.54 7.32 -4.17
C VAL A 56 -4.09 8.02 -2.94
N ILE A 57 -5.38 8.26 -2.90
CA ILE A 57 -6.03 9.01 -1.82
C ILE A 57 -7.19 8.20 -1.25
N GLY A 58 -7.34 8.23 0.06
CA GLY A 58 -8.37 7.45 0.75
C GLY A 58 -8.39 7.73 2.25
N TYR A 59 -9.16 6.94 2.96
CA TYR A 59 -9.26 6.97 4.41
C TYR A 59 -8.88 5.60 4.96
N HIS A 60 -7.73 5.55 5.61
CA HIS A 60 -7.22 4.37 6.29
C HIS A 60 -8.16 3.94 7.43
N PRO A 61 -8.33 2.64 7.71
CA PRO A 61 -9.24 2.14 8.75
C PRO A 61 -9.01 2.73 10.14
N GLU A 62 -7.81 3.16 10.47
CA GLU A 62 -7.49 3.84 11.72
C GLU A 62 -8.33 5.12 11.94
N PHE A 63 -8.62 5.85 10.88
CA PHE A 63 -9.39 7.09 10.91
C PHE A 63 -10.89 6.89 10.69
N ALA A 64 -11.36 5.65 10.57
CA ALA A 64 -12.74 5.37 10.17
C ALA A 64 -13.79 6.03 11.09
N ASN A 65 -13.52 6.16 12.39
CA ASN A 65 -14.45 6.77 13.34
C ASN A 65 -14.74 8.25 13.05
N ASP A 66 -13.78 8.97 12.48
CA ASP A 66 -13.83 10.42 12.26
C ASP A 66 -14.32 10.79 10.85
N ILE A 67 -14.59 9.79 9.99
CA ILE A 67 -15.02 10.02 8.62
C ILE A 67 -16.54 10.21 8.54
N THR A 68 -16.93 11.31 7.88
CA THR A 68 -18.31 11.77 7.68
C THR A 68 -18.74 11.65 6.22
N GLU A 69 -20.02 11.89 5.92
CA GLU A 69 -20.55 11.96 4.54
C GLU A 69 -19.93 13.10 3.73
N GLU A 70 -19.65 14.22 4.38
CA GLU A 70 -18.98 15.35 3.73
C GLU A 70 -17.58 14.98 3.25
N ASP A 71 -16.85 14.18 4.05
CA ASP A 71 -15.51 13.73 3.70
C ASP A 71 -15.50 12.87 2.45
N PHE A 72 -16.49 11.98 2.26
CA PHE A 72 -16.63 11.22 1.02
C PHE A 72 -16.91 12.13 -0.18
N SER A 73 -17.72 13.16 -0.01
CA SER A 73 -17.99 14.15 -1.05
C SER A 73 -16.73 14.94 -1.45
N LEU A 74 -15.88 15.25 -0.47
CA LEU A 74 -14.60 15.91 -0.71
C LEU A 74 -13.60 14.96 -1.38
N LEU A 75 -13.51 13.71 -0.92
CA LEU A 75 -12.67 12.69 -1.52
C LEU A 75 -13.04 12.50 -3.00
N GLU A 76 -14.32 12.34 -3.29
CA GLU A 76 -14.83 12.15 -4.65
C GLU A 76 -14.42 13.30 -5.59
N LYS A 77 -14.51 14.56 -5.14
CA LYS A 77 -14.06 15.71 -5.93
C LYS A 77 -12.57 15.65 -6.26
N LYS A 78 -11.76 15.15 -5.33
CA LYS A 78 -10.29 15.04 -5.49
C LYS A 78 -9.87 13.94 -6.47
N LEU A 79 -10.72 12.91 -6.70
CA LEU A 79 -10.43 11.85 -7.66
C LEU A 79 -10.24 12.35 -9.10
N ASN A 80 -10.74 13.55 -9.42
CA ASN A 80 -10.52 14.18 -10.73
C ASN A 80 -9.13 14.82 -10.91
N ASN A 81 -8.28 14.80 -9.88
CA ASN A 81 -6.92 15.31 -10.00
C ASN A 81 -6.08 14.39 -10.89
N SER A 82 -5.38 14.95 -11.88
CA SER A 82 -4.61 14.19 -12.86
C SER A 82 -3.47 13.32 -12.27
N ASN A 83 -3.02 13.63 -11.06
CA ASN A 83 -2.00 12.84 -10.36
C ASN A 83 -2.59 11.68 -9.56
N VAL A 84 -3.92 11.61 -9.37
CA VAL A 84 -4.58 10.52 -8.66
C VAL A 84 -4.74 9.34 -9.62
N ILE A 85 -4.14 8.22 -9.26
CA ILE A 85 -4.16 7.00 -10.07
C ILE A 85 -4.96 5.85 -9.43
N GLY A 86 -5.49 6.05 -8.23
CA GLY A 86 -6.27 5.03 -7.51
C GLY A 86 -6.82 5.55 -6.19
N LEU A 87 -7.66 4.75 -5.55
CA LEU A 87 -8.10 4.95 -4.18
C LEU A 87 -7.25 4.13 -3.21
N GLY A 88 -6.76 4.78 -2.18
CA GLY A 88 -5.94 4.18 -1.13
C GLY A 88 -5.23 5.25 -0.27
N GLU A 89 -4.85 4.89 0.88
CA GLU A 89 -4.91 3.57 1.51
C GLU A 89 -6.28 3.37 2.17
N ILE A 90 -6.96 2.27 1.85
CA ILE A 90 -8.31 1.95 2.34
C ILE A 90 -8.34 0.51 2.83
N GLY A 91 -9.27 0.13 3.69
CA GLY A 91 -9.36 -1.27 4.10
C GLY A 91 -9.80 -1.50 5.52
N LEU A 92 -9.23 -2.55 6.15
CA LEU A 92 -9.56 -3.00 7.50
C LEU A 92 -8.31 -3.27 8.33
N ASP A 93 -8.31 -2.82 9.58
CA ASP A 93 -7.28 -3.11 10.59
C ASP A 93 -7.95 -3.52 11.90
N TYR A 94 -7.77 -4.77 12.30
CA TYR A 94 -8.32 -5.33 13.55
C TYR A 94 -7.24 -5.59 14.59
N HIS A 95 -6.04 -5.05 14.36
CA HIS A 95 -4.87 -5.33 15.20
C HIS A 95 -4.91 -4.62 16.56
N TYR A 96 -5.37 -3.39 16.58
CA TYR A 96 -5.37 -2.59 17.80
C TYR A 96 -6.67 -2.73 18.58
N ASP A 97 -6.56 -2.83 19.92
CA ASP A 97 -7.73 -2.89 20.79
C ASP A 97 -8.62 -1.65 20.60
N GLY A 98 -9.94 -1.85 20.68
CA GLY A 98 -10.91 -0.76 20.56
C GLY A 98 -11.25 -0.32 19.14
N PHE A 99 -10.80 -1.02 18.10
CA PHE A 99 -11.23 -0.75 16.72
C PHE A 99 -12.76 -0.93 16.57
N ASN A 100 -13.34 -0.09 15.73
CA ASN A 100 -14.78 -0.16 15.42
C ASN A 100 -14.97 -0.89 14.09
N LYS A 101 -15.20 -2.19 14.18
CA LYS A 101 -15.35 -3.07 13.02
C LYS A 101 -16.42 -2.60 12.03
N GLU A 102 -17.61 -2.26 12.53
CA GLU A 102 -18.74 -1.85 11.69
C GLU A 102 -18.44 -0.55 10.96
N LYS A 103 -17.81 0.40 11.65
CA LYS A 103 -17.43 1.67 11.05
C LYS A 103 -16.34 1.50 9.99
N GLN A 104 -15.30 0.68 10.27
CA GLN A 104 -14.28 0.37 9.28
C GLN A 104 -14.88 -0.27 8.03
N ILE A 105 -15.76 -1.26 8.19
CA ILE A 105 -16.45 -1.90 7.05
C ILE A 105 -17.26 -0.86 6.25
N THR A 106 -18.04 -0.01 6.93
CA THR A 106 -18.84 1.02 6.27
C THR A 106 -17.98 1.98 5.45
N VAL A 107 -16.87 2.47 6.03
CA VAL A 107 -15.94 3.39 5.36
C VAL A 107 -15.25 2.71 4.18
N PHE A 108 -14.84 1.44 4.35
CA PHE A 108 -14.21 0.67 3.29
C PHE A 108 -15.16 0.43 2.11
N GLU A 109 -16.39 -0.06 2.37
CA GLU A 109 -17.40 -0.33 1.32
C GLU A 109 -17.78 0.93 0.54
N LYS A 110 -17.90 2.09 1.20
CA LYS A 110 -18.15 3.37 0.52
C LYS A 110 -17.01 3.76 -0.43
N GLN A 111 -15.76 3.57 -0.01
CA GLN A 111 -14.60 3.86 -0.84
C GLN A 111 -14.49 2.88 -2.02
N LEU A 112 -14.81 1.60 -1.81
CA LEU A 112 -14.88 0.61 -2.90
C LEU A 112 -15.97 0.99 -3.93
N SER A 113 -17.11 1.50 -3.48
CA SER A 113 -18.16 1.99 -4.37
C SER A 113 -17.69 3.19 -5.22
N LEU A 114 -16.87 4.09 -4.65
CA LEU A 114 -16.25 5.18 -5.40
C LEU A 114 -15.23 4.64 -6.42
N ALA A 115 -14.38 3.70 -6.00
CA ALA A 115 -13.41 3.09 -6.89
C ALA A 115 -14.08 2.39 -8.10
N GLU A 116 -15.15 1.64 -7.86
CA GLU A 116 -15.94 1.00 -8.90
C GLU A 116 -16.58 2.04 -9.83
N LYS A 117 -17.21 3.09 -9.27
CA LYS A 117 -17.85 4.18 -10.01
C LYS A 117 -16.89 4.89 -10.96
N TYR A 118 -15.65 5.13 -10.52
CA TYR A 118 -14.64 5.86 -11.29
C TYR A 118 -13.68 4.93 -12.04
N ASN A 119 -13.88 3.62 -11.95
CA ASN A 119 -13.01 2.59 -12.53
C ASN A 119 -11.53 2.79 -12.14
N LEU A 120 -11.30 3.07 -10.87
CA LEU A 120 -9.97 3.27 -10.30
C LEU A 120 -9.48 2.01 -9.58
N PRO A 121 -8.19 1.66 -9.68
CA PRO A 121 -7.60 0.61 -8.85
C PRO A 121 -7.57 1.04 -7.39
N VAL A 122 -7.46 0.06 -6.50
CA VAL A 122 -7.41 0.31 -5.06
C VAL A 122 -6.12 -0.21 -4.42
N VAL A 123 -5.63 0.51 -3.41
CA VAL A 123 -4.57 0.08 -2.50
C VAL A 123 -5.21 -0.27 -1.17
N VAL A 124 -5.19 -1.57 -0.84
CA VAL A 124 -5.96 -2.12 0.28
C VAL A 124 -5.04 -2.50 1.43
N HIS A 125 -5.30 -1.91 2.59
CA HIS A 125 -4.77 -2.32 3.88
C HIS A 125 -5.61 -3.47 4.45
N SER A 126 -4.95 -4.52 4.92
CA SER A 126 -5.63 -5.64 5.56
C SER A 126 -4.77 -6.27 6.66
N ARG A 127 -5.05 -5.90 7.91
CA ARG A 127 -4.31 -6.40 9.07
C ARG A 127 -5.24 -7.10 10.05
N ASP A 128 -4.98 -8.37 10.34
CA ASP A 128 -5.81 -9.26 11.16
C ASP A 128 -7.29 -9.34 10.68
N ALA A 129 -7.57 -8.91 9.44
CA ALA A 129 -8.90 -8.74 8.84
C ALA A 129 -9.08 -9.48 7.50
N GLY A 130 -8.15 -10.34 7.11
CA GLY A 130 -8.08 -10.92 5.75
C GLY A 130 -9.36 -11.62 5.29
N TYR A 131 -10.07 -12.31 6.19
CA TYR A 131 -11.34 -12.96 5.85
C TYR A 131 -12.43 -11.96 5.46
N ASP A 132 -12.62 -10.94 6.28
CA ASP A 132 -13.63 -9.91 6.00
C ASP A 132 -13.25 -9.09 4.76
N THR A 133 -11.97 -8.75 4.60
CA THR A 133 -11.47 -8.05 3.42
C THR A 133 -11.79 -8.83 2.13
N ILE A 134 -11.49 -10.13 2.07
CA ILE A 134 -11.81 -10.98 0.91
C ILE A 134 -13.32 -10.99 0.64
N ASN A 135 -14.15 -11.17 1.68
CA ASN A 135 -15.60 -11.24 1.52
C ASN A 135 -16.22 -9.92 1.06
N ILE A 136 -15.67 -8.80 1.48
CA ILE A 136 -16.10 -7.47 1.03
C ILE A 136 -15.67 -7.28 -0.42
N LEU A 137 -14.42 -7.52 -0.77
CA LEU A 137 -13.90 -7.33 -2.13
C LEU A 137 -14.66 -8.15 -3.18
N LYS A 138 -15.19 -9.34 -2.82
CA LYS A 138 -16.04 -10.16 -3.70
C LYS A 138 -17.33 -9.47 -4.16
N LYS A 139 -17.76 -8.41 -3.47
CA LYS A 139 -19.00 -7.69 -3.78
C LYS A 139 -18.81 -6.59 -4.82
N TYR A 140 -17.55 -6.19 -5.12
CA TYR A 140 -17.20 -5.04 -5.94
C TYR A 140 -16.37 -5.45 -7.17
N LYS A 141 -16.56 -4.75 -8.27
CA LYS A 141 -15.77 -4.94 -9.51
C LYS A 141 -14.55 -3.99 -9.51
N VAL A 142 -13.63 -4.23 -8.60
CA VAL A 142 -12.40 -3.45 -8.46
C VAL A 142 -11.19 -4.36 -8.56
N THR A 143 -10.06 -3.80 -8.96
CA THR A 143 -8.74 -4.45 -8.96
C THR A 143 -7.75 -3.57 -8.21
N GLY A 144 -6.57 -4.08 -7.90
CA GLY A 144 -5.56 -3.27 -7.21
C GLY A 144 -4.49 -4.11 -6.54
N VAL A 145 -4.06 -3.65 -5.37
CA VAL A 145 -3.03 -4.33 -4.58
C VAL A 145 -3.49 -4.48 -3.12
N ILE A 146 -3.24 -5.65 -2.56
CA ILE A 146 -3.26 -5.83 -1.11
C ILE A 146 -1.87 -5.43 -0.63
N HIS A 147 -1.76 -4.20 -0.15
CA HIS A 147 -0.53 -3.61 0.36
C HIS A 147 -0.03 -4.41 1.56
N SER A 148 1.29 -4.49 1.72
CA SER A 148 1.95 -5.15 2.86
C SER A 148 1.37 -6.54 3.20
N PHE A 149 1.12 -7.36 2.17
CA PHE A 149 0.45 -8.65 2.36
C PHE A 149 1.19 -9.53 3.38
N SER A 150 0.45 -10.01 4.39
CA SER A 150 0.98 -10.84 5.48
C SER A 150 0.18 -12.12 5.74
N GLY A 151 -0.74 -12.48 4.83
CA GLY A 151 -1.62 -13.62 4.96
C GLY A 151 -1.03 -14.97 4.57
N SER A 152 -1.88 -16.00 4.60
CA SER A 152 -1.53 -17.37 4.18
C SER A 152 -1.49 -17.51 2.65
N LEU A 153 -0.96 -18.64 2.17
CA LEU A 153 -0.99 -18.99 0.74
C LEU A 153 -2.42 -19.09 0.20
N GLU A 154 -3.34 -19.57 0.98
CA GLU A 154 -4.75 -19.71 0.62
C GLU A 154 -5.39 -18.33 0.43
N MET A 155 -5.15 -17.39 1.36
CA MET A 155 -5.58 -15.99 1.22
C MET A 155 -4.96 -15.33 0.00
N ALA A 156 -3.65 -15.53 -0.25
CA ALA A 156 -2.96 -15.02 -1.42
C ALA A 156 -3.66 -15.47 -2.71
N LYS A 157 -3.99 -16.74 -2.83
CA LYS A 157 -4.71 -17.30 -3.99
C LYS A 157 -6.11 -16.71 -4.17
N GLU A 158 -6.84 -16.47 -3.07
CA GLU A 158 -8.16 -15.84 -3.15
C GLU A 158 -8.07 -14.38 -3.65
N TYR A 159 -7.13 -13.58 -3.16
CA TYR A 159 -6.90 -12.23 -3.67
C TYR A 159 -6.52 -12.21 -5.16
N ILE A 160 -5.62 -13.13 -5.58
CA ILE A 160 -5.23 -13.25 -6.98
C ILE A 160 -6.42 -13.61 -7.89
N LYS A 161 -7.31 -14.51 -7.45
CA LYS A 161 -8.55 -14.83 -8.19
C LYS A 161 -9.47 -13.61 -8.33
N LEU A 162 -9.46 -12.69 -7.39
CA LEU A 162 -10.21 -11.44 -7.45
C LEU A 162 -9.52 -10.37 -8.32
N GLY A 163 -8.35 -10.66 -8.88
CA GLY A 163 -7.60 -9.73 -9.74
C GLY A 163 -6.66 -8.77 -8.98
N PHE A 164 -6.32 -9.11 -7.73
CA PHE A 164 -5.40 -8.30 -6.91
C PHE A 164 -3.96 -8.79 -7.02
N TYR A 165 -3.03 -7.84 -7.04
CA TYR A 165 -1.62 -8.07 -6.76
C TYR A 165 -1.36 -8.06 -5.26
N LEU A 166 -0.23 -8.63 -4.83
CA LEU A 166 0.19 -8.66 -3.42
C LEU A 166 1.45 -7.82 -3.23
N GLY A 167 1.39 -6.86 -2.31
CA GLY A 167 2.49 -5.98 -1.94
C GLY A 167 3.59 -6.72 -1.19
N VAL A 168 4.82 -6.50 -1.59
CA VAL A 168 6.03 -7.11 -0.99
C VAL A 168 6.95 -6.01 -0.51
N ASN A 169 7.15 -5.91 0.80
CA ASN A 169 7.97 -4.87 1.42
C ASN A 169 9.16 -5.43 2.22
N GLY A 170 9.79 -4.55 3.01
CA GLY A 170 11.00 -4.85 3.78
C GLY A 170 10.88 -6.02 4.76
N VAL A 171 9.66 -6.40 5.17
CA VAL A 171 9.43 -7.52 6.09
C VAL A 171 9.99 -8.84 5.58
N ILE A 172 10.03 -9.06 4.26
CA ILE A 172 10.60 -10.29 3.69
C ILE A 172 12.09 -10.48 4.02
N THR A 173 12.80 -9.38 4.34
CA THR A 173 14.23 -9.42 4.70
C THR A 173 14.46 -9.86 6.16
N PHE A 174 13.40 -9.97 6.98
CA PHE A 174 13.54 -10.31 8.39
C PHE A 174 13.79 -11.80 8.59
N LYS A 175 14.72 -12.14 9.50
CA LYS A 175 15.24 -13.50 9.72
C LYS A 175 14.17 -14.60 9.85
N ASN A 176 13.02 -14.29 10.45
CA ASN A 176 11.97 -15.27 10.73
C ASN A 176 10.77 -15.13 9.78
N CYS A 177 10.88 -14.34 8.71
CA CYS A 177 9.79 -14.13 7.78
C CYS A 177 9.55 -15.38 6.92
N LYS A 178 8.32 -15.88 6.96
CA LYS A 178 7.89 -17.04 6.16
C LYS A 178 7.20 -16.63 4.84
N LEU A 179 6.93 -15.34 4.64
CA LEU A 179 6.19 -14.85 3.49
C LEU A 179 6.92 -15.08 2.16
N ILE A 180 8.25 -15.16 2.18
CA ILE A 180 9.02 -15.42 0.96
C ILE A 180 8.60 -16.74 0.29
N GLU A 181 8.25 -17.76 1.08
CA GLU A 181 7.76 -19.03 0.55
C GLU A 181 6.36 -18.91 -0.07
N VAL A 182 5.52 -18.02 0.48
CA VAL A 182 4.21 -17.71 -0.11
C VAL A 182 4.40 -17.01 -1.44
N TYR A 183 5.23 -15.96 -1.48
CA TYR A 183 5.49 -15.19 -2.70
C TYR A 183 6.13 -16.03 -3.81
N LYS A 184 7.08 -16.92 -3.47
CA LYS A 184 7.66 -17.87 -4.44
C LYS A 184 6.60 -18.80 -5.05
N LYS A 185 5.64 -19.28 -4.25
CA LYS A 185 4.59 -20.19 -4.71
C LYS A 185 3.55 -19.52 -5.61
N ILE A 186 3.26 -18.24 -5.39
CA ILE A 186 2.30 -17.50 -6.23
C ILE A 186 2.94 -16.94 -7.51
N GLY A 187 4.27 -16.76 -7.53
CA GLY A 187 5.04 -16.27 -8.67
C GLY A 187 5.09 -14.74 -8.78
N ILE A 188 6.16 -14.27 -9.42
CA ILE A 188 6.47 -12.83 -9.53
C ILE A 188 5.40 -12.02 -10.27
N GLN A 189 4.65 -12.65 -11.16
CA GLN A 189 3.60 -11.99 -11.94
C GLN A 189 2.39 -11.53 -11.09
N ASN A 190 2.31 -11.97 -9.84
CA ASN A 190 1.22 -11.66 -8.91
C ASN A 190 1.64 -10.73 -7.78
N ILE A 191 2.87 -10.18 -7.82
CA ILE A 191 3.38 -9.32 -6.75
C ILE A 191 3.78 -7.94 -7.28
N LEU A 192 3.73 -6.95 -6.37
CA LEU A 192 4.30 -5.62 -6.56
C LEU A 192 5.28 -5.33 -5.43
N PHE A 193 6.42 -4.73 -5.76
CA PHE A 193 7.40 -4.33 -4.76
C PHE A 193 7.09 -2.93 -4.26
N GLU A 194 7.15 -2.75 -2.96
CA GLU A 194 6.90 -1.51 -2.25
C GLU A 194 7.86 -1.33 -1.10
N THR A 195 7.99 -0.13 -0.55
CA THR A 195 8.80 0.08 0.65
C THR A 195 7.97 0.23 1.91
N ASP A 196 6.76 0.76 1.79
CA ASP A 196 5.96 1.25 2.91
C ASP A 196 6.72 2.29 3.75
N SER A 197 7.63 3.03 3.09
CA SER A 197 8.42 4.05 3.78
C SER A 197 7.53 5.18 4.29
N PRO A 198 7.75 5.66 5.53
CA PRO A 198 8.94 5.55 6.39
C PRO A 198 9.01 4.29 7.26
N TYR A 199 8.05 3.39 7.12
CA TYR A 199 7.94 2.16 7.92
C TYR A 199 8.73 1.00 7.31
N LEU A 200 8.76 -0.14 8.00
CA LEU A 200 9.18 -1.45 7.53
C LEU A 200 10.56 -1.50 6.85
N SER A 201 11.53 -0.75 7.37
CA SER A 201 12.90 -0.72 6.84
C SER A 201 13.47 -2.13 6.66
N PRO A 202 13.97 -2.46 5.45
CA PRO A 202 14.61 -3.75 5.21
C PRO A 202 15.96 -3.86 5.96
N VAL A 203 16.43 -5.11 6.15
CA VAL A 203 17.81 -5.34 6.59
C VAL A 203 18.75 -4.82 5.50
N PRO A 204 19.84 -4.07 5.85
CA PRO A 204 20.39 -3.85 7.19
C PRO A 204 19.86 -2.61 7.94
N PHE A 205 18.84 -1.93 7.47
CA PHE A 205 18.37 -0.64 8.00
C PHE A 205 17.27 -0.78 9.05
N ARG A 206 16.95 -1.98 9.49
CA ARG A 206 15.89 -2.22 10.47
C ARG A 206 16.04 -1.34 11.71
N GLY A 207 14.93 -0.71 12.15
CA GLY A 207 14.89 0.21 13.29
C GLY A 207 15.26 1.67 12.96
N LYS A 208 15.55 1.96 11.68
CA LYS A 208 15.73 3.33 11.17
C LYS A 208 14.54 3.74 10.32
N ILE A 209 14.37 5.04 10.06
CA ILE A 209 13.42 5.54 9.07
C ILE A 209 13.73 4.90 7.71
N ASN A 210 12.70 4.36 7.07
CA ASN A 210 12.80 3.79 5.75
C ASN A 210 12.75 4.90 4.67
N PHE A 211 13.31 4.59 3.50
CA PHE A 211 13.29 5.46 2.33
C PHE A 211 12.91 4.65 1.09
N PRO A 212 12.21 5.24 0.10
CA PRO A 212 11.87 4.54 -1.14
C PRO A 212 13.08 3.91 -1.84
N GLY A 213 14.26 4.56 -1.77
CA GLY A 213 15.52 4.03 -2.31
C GLY A 213 15.94 2.67 -1.77
N ASN A 214 15.36 2.22 -0.65
CA ASN A 214 15.63 0.90 -0.07
C ASN A 214 14.92 -0.26 -0.76
N ILE A 215 14.02 -0.01 -1.71
CA ILE A 215 13.30 -1.06 -2.46
C ILE A 215 14.25 -2.07 -3.12
N LYS A 216 15.45 -1.64 -3.50
CA LYS A 216 16.47 -2.50 -4.09
C LYS A 216 16.84 -3.70 -3.22
N TYR A 217 16.84 -3.54 -1.89
CA TYR A 217 17.17 -4.64 -0.94
C TYR A 217 16.04 -5.68 -0.90
N ILE A 218 14.80 -5.25 -1.11
CA ILE A 218 13.62 -6.11 -1.18
C ILE A 218 13.66 -6.92 -2.48
N CYS A 219 13.85 -6.24 -3.61
CA CYS A 219 13.92 -6.87 -4.92
C CYS A 219 15.10 -7.86 -5.03
N LEU A 220 16.28 -7.49 -4.54
CA LEU A 220 17.46 -8.35 -4.57
C LEU A 220 17.26 -9.64 -3.78
N LEU A 221 16.66 -9.56 -2.58
CA LEU A 221 16.40 -10.75 -1.79
C LEU A 221 15.44 -11.72 -2.50
N TYR A 222 14.38 -11.19 -3.13
CA TYR A 222 13.42 -12.02 -3.84
C TYR A 222 14.01 -12.68 -5.08
N THR A 223 14.89 -11.98 -5.81
CA THR A 223 15.49 -12.45 -7.06
C THR A 223 16.77 -13.25 -6.87
N SER A 224 17.36 -13.23 -5.67
CA SER A 224 18.58 -14.00 -5.39
C SER A 224 18.27 -15.49 -5.21
N PRO A 225 19.14 -16.40 -5.70
CA PRO A 225 19.02 -17.81 -5.37
C PRO A 225 19.05 -18.01 -3.86
N SER A 226 18.17 -18.88 -3.35
CA SER A 226 18.23 -19.26 -1.95
C SER A 226 19.56 -19.99 -1.67
N PRO A 227 20.23 -19.76 -0.52
CA PRO A 227 21.38 -20.59 -0.12
C PRO A 227 21.08 -22.09 -0.03
N ARG A 228 19.80 -22.49 -0.14
CA ARG A 228 19.36 -23.89 -0.18
C ARG A 228 19.23 -24.43 -1.61
N ASP A 229 19.34 -23.57 -2.63
CA ASP A 229 19.25 -23.93 -4.06
C ASP A 229 20.64 -24.17 -4.66
N THR A 230 21.72 -24.08 -3.85
CA THR A 230 23.11 -24.46 -4.11
C THR A 230 23.54 -25.57 -3.17
#